data_1a3ce9f020567174e06588dcaece19c0
#
_entry.id   1a3ce9f020567174e06588dcaece19c0
#
_cell.length_a   1.000
_cell.length_b   1.000
_cell.length_c   1.000
_cell.angle_alpha   90.00
_cell.angle_beta   90.00
_cell.angle_gamma   90.00
#
_symmetry.space_group_name_H-M   'P 1'
#
loop_
_entity.id
_entity.type
_entity.pdbx_description
1 polymer ?
#
loop_
_entity_poly.entity_id
_entity_poly.type
_entity_poly.pdbx_seq_one_letter_code
_entity_poly.pdbx_strand_id
1 'polypeptide(L)'
;MNSILVRHKWEPYVWLLPSILLMTIFVVFPIGIVFKLAFSEISKAGIVGGFIGFNNFKAAVSAPVFGTVMLNTVVWVVSVVGLSTLLGFIVAMTLNQKFHGRKLARSVVVFPWATSLVIQASVWNYIIKYEYGNLNNVLLNLGIIQDAINWRATYQIEFAWECGVGIFVTIPFVTFCVLSGLQSIDASYYEAATVDGASWWQKLTNITIPLVRPSLTVSTVLNVIYVFNSFPIIYTITKGAPANKTDTLITYLYMLAFYDQKKGPATALSVVGFLILCAVAGLYMMISLRKEDQA
;
A
#
# COMPACT_ATOMS: atom_id res chain seq x y z
N MET A 1 36.02 19.96 39.83
CA MET A 1 34.60 19.73 40.10
C MET A 1 34.05 19.00 38.87
N ASN A 2 34.40 17.69 38.73
CA ASN A 2 33.98 16.83 37.63
C ASN A 2 33.20 15.67 38.27
N SER A 3 31.88 15.89 38.43
CA SER A 3 30.97 14.78 38.66
C SER A 3 30.68 14.15 37.30
N ILE A 4 31.56 13.23 36.89
CA ILE A 4 31.30 12.35 35.77
C ILE A 4 30.11 11.49 36.19
N LEU A 5 28.95 11.81 35.65
CA LEU A 5 27.75 10.97 35.71
C LEU A 5 28.15 9.58 35.21
N VAL A 6 28.35 8.65 36.14
CA VAL A 6 28.45 7.23 35.81
C VAL A 6 27.07 6.85 35.23
N ARG A 7 26.92 7.01 33.92
CA ARG A 7 25.75 6.51 33.19
C ARG A 7 25.74 4.99 33.38
N HIS A 8 24.84 4.48 34.22
CA HIS A 8 24.61 3.06 34.30
C HIS A 8 24.28 2.52 32.90
N LYS A 9 25.13 1.59 32.43
CA LYS A 9 24.99 0.99 31.09
C LYS A 9 23.58 0.40 30.85
N TRP A 10 22.86 0.10 31.92
CA TRP A 10 21.51 -0.48 31.89
C TRP A 10 20.36 0.53 31.86
N GLU A 11 20.62 1.80 32.17
CA GLU A 11 19.60 2.84 32.26
C GLU A 11 18.78 3.00 30.96
N PRO A 12 19.37 3.02 29.75
CA PRO A 12 18.61 3.06 28.50
C PRO A 12 17.69 1.84 28.29
N TYR A 13 18.13 0.67 28.71
CA TYR A 13 17.35 -0.56 28.56
C TYR A 13 16.13 -0.60 29.47
N VAL A 14 16.25 -0.04 30.69
CA VAL A 14 15.12 0.07 31.63
C VAL A 14 14.04 0.99 31.07
N TRP A 15 14.41 2.11 30.46
CA TRP A 15 13.46 3.02 29.82
C TRP A 15 12.81 2.43 28.56
N LEU A 16 13.50 1.59 27.83
CA LEU A 16 12.96 0.89 26.67
C LEU A 16 12.12 -0.35 27.01
N LEU A 17 12.26 -0.89 28.23
CA LEU A 17 11.63 -2.14 28.64
C LEU A 17 10.10 -2.16 28.45
N PRO A 18 9.33 -1.13 28.82
CA PRO A 18 7.89 -1.14 28.56
C PRO A 18 7.54 -1.27 27.08
N SER A 19 8.25 -0.54 26.21
CA SER A 19 8.03 -0.58 24.76
C SER A 19 8.43 -1.94 24.17
N ILE A 20 9.57 -2.51 24.60
CA ILE A 20 10.03 -3.84 24.16
C ILE A 20 9.03 -4.91 24.61
N LEU A 21 8.51 -4.83 25.82
CA LEU A 21 7.53 -5.78 26.35
C LEU A 21 6.24 -5.75 25.54
N LEU A 22 5.71 -4.55 25.27
CA LEU A 22 4.51 -4.38 24.42
C LEU A 22 4.75 -4.91 23.01
N MET A 23 5.88 -4.59 22.37
CA MET A 23 6.22 -5.12 21.05
C MET A 23 6.33 -6.64 21.07
N THR A 24 6.94 -7.22 22.11
CA THR A 24 7.07 -8.67 22.21
C THR A 24 5.72 -9.36 22.33
N ILE A 25 4.83 -8.85 23.20
CA ILE A 25 3.50 -9.45 23.43
C ILE A 25 2.58 -9.27 22.21
N PHE A 26 2.53 -8.08 21.64
CA PHE A 26 1.52 -7.76 20.61
C PHE A 26 2.00 -7.92 19.16
N VAL A 27 3.31 -8.04 18.93
CA VAL A 27 3.87 -8.21 17.59
C VAL A 27 4.62 -9.54 17.47
N VAL A 28 5.69 -9.73 18.25
CA VAL A 28 6.58 -10.90 18.09
C VAL A 28 5.84 -12.21 18.42
N PHE A 29 5.10 -12.23 19.52
CA PHE A 29 4.39 -13.43 19.98
C PHE A 29 3.29 -13.87 18.97
N PRO A 30 2.38 -13.01 18.45
CA PRO A 30 1.42 -13.41 17.41
C PRO A 30 2.09 -13.87 16.12
N ILE A 31 3.19 -13.23 15.69
CA ILE A 31 3.95 -13.70 14.52
C ILE A 31 4.46 -15.12 14.76
N GLY A 32 5.06 -15.39 15.94
CA GLY A 32 5.50 -16.73 16.30
C GLY A 32 4.39 -17.77 16.28
N ILE A 33 3.16 -17.40 16.73
CA ILE A 33 1.99 -18.26 16.64
C ILE A 33 1.64 -18.56 15.19
N VAL A 34 1.58 -17.56 14.32
CA VAL A 34 1.26 -17.76 12.90
C VAL A 34 2.29 -18.69 12.24
N PHE A 35 3.58 -18.51 12.52
CA PHE A 35 4.62 -19.43 12.04
C PHE A 35 4.38 -20.85 12.54
N LYS A 36 4.13 -21.05 13.83
CA LYS A 36 3.83 -22.37 14.39
C LYS A 36 2.61 -23.01 13.71
N LEU A 37 1.54 -22.27 13.53
CA LEU A 37 0.31 -22.73 12.90
C LEU A 37 0.51 -23.09 11.41
N ALA A 38 1.36 -22.37 10.70
CA ALA A 38 1.67 -22.66 9.29
C ALA A 38 2.30 -24.05 9.10
N PHE A 39 3.02 -24.55 10.10
CA PHE A 39 3.65 -25.88 10.11
C PHE A 39 2.84 -26.95 10.86
N SER A 40 1.67 -26.61 11.40
CA SER A 40 0.82 -27.51 12.18
C SER A 40 -0.41 -27.94 11.39
N GLU A 41 -0.93 -29.11 11.69
CA GLU A 41 -2.25 -29.53 11.24
C GLU A 41 -3.31 -28.66 11.93
N ILE A 42 -4.27 -28.15 11.16
CA ILE A 42 -5.40 -27.37 11.70
C ILE A 42 -6.68 -27.96 11.15
N SER A 43 -7.55 -28.45 12.05
CA SER A 43 -8.88 -28.93 11.67
C SER A 43 -9.79 -27.78 11.23
N LYS A 44 -10.89 -28.09 10.55
CA LYS A 44 -11.92 -27.08 10.19
C LYS A 44 -12.45 -26.37 11.43
N ALA A 45 -12.59 -27.06 12.57
CA ALA A 45 -13.01 -26.47 13.84
C ALA A 45 -11.93 -25.55 14.47
N GLY A 46 -10.72 -25.50 13.92
CA GLY A 46 -9.62 -24.69 14.44
C GLY A 46 -8.77 -25.40 15.51
N ILE A 47 -8.97 -26.70 15.70
CA ILE A 47 -8.15 -27.48 16.63
C ILE A 47 -6.77 -27.68 16.00
N VAL A 48 -5.73 -27.32 16.76
CA VAL A 48 -4.34 -27.45 16.33
C VAL A 48 -3.85 -28.85 16.67
N GLY A 49 -3.41 -29.57 15.64
CA GLY A 49 -2.84 -30.91 15.74
C GLY A 49 -1.31 -30.90 15.77
N GLY A 50 -0.72 -32.00 15.32
CA GLY A 50 0.72 -32.20 15.28
C GLY A 50 1.43 -31.37 14.20
N PHE A 51 2.77 -31.41 14.23
CA PHE A 51 3.64 -30.82 13.21
C PHE A 51 3.55 -31.62 11.90
N ILE A 52 3.26 -30.94 10.78
CA ILE A 52 3.11 -31.56 9.44
C ILE A 52 4.11 -31.03 8.41
N GLY A 53 5.15 -30.31 8.85
CA GLY A 53 6.16 -29.74 7.97
C GLY A 53 5.55 -28.76 6.96
N PHE A 54 5.93 -28.87 5.69
CA PHE A 54 5.52 -27.95 4.61
C PHE A 54 4.20 -28.32 3.93
N ASN A 55 3.39 -29.23 4.46
CA ASN A 55 2.16 -29.70 3.79
C ASN A 55 1.15 -28.56 3.55
N ASN A 56 1.01 -27.63 4.51
CA ASN A 56 0.14 -26.45 4.32
C ASN A 56 0.63 -25.54 3.20
N PHE A 57 1.93 -25.33 3.10
CA PHE A 57 2.54 -24.54 2.02
C PHE A 57 2.33 -25.21 0.67
N LYS A 58 2.56 -26.53 0.59
CA LYS A 58 2.33 -27.31 -0.62
C LYS A 58 0.85 -27.24 -1.05
N ALA A 59 -0.09 -27.40 -0.12
CA ALA A 59 -1.51 -27.30 -0.39
C ALA A 59 -1.91 -25.91 -0.90
N ALA A 60 -1.34 -24.85 -0.32
CA ALA A 60 -1.60 -23.48 -0.72
C ALA A 60 -1.09 -23.16 -2.14
N VAL A 61 0.16 -23.51 -2.43
CA VAL A 61 0.82 -23.22 -3.71
C VAL A 61 0.29 -24.10 -4.84
N SER A 62 -0.13 -25.35 -4.54
CA SER A 62 -0.72 -26.26 -5.54
C SER A 62 -2.16 -25.95 -5.92
N ALA A 63 -2.79 -24.93 -5.30
CA ALA A 63 -4.12 -24.52 -5.67
C ALA A 63 -4.15 -23.93 -7.10
N PRO A 64 -5.08 -24.35 -7.98
CA PRO A 64 -5.13 -23.88 -9.37
C PRO A 64 -5.17 -22.36 -9.53
N VAL A 65 -5.75 -21.67 -8.55
CA VAL A 65 -5.91 -20.20 -8.54
C VAL A 65 -4.67 -19.46 -8.01
N PHE A 66 -3.71 -20.14 -7.40
CA PHE A 66 -2.56 -19.51 -6.74
C PHE A 66 -1.74 -18.62 -7.69
N GLY A 67 -1.47 -19.10 -8.91
CA GLY A 67 -0.75 -18.32 -9.92
C GLY A 67 -1.47 -17.02 -10.29
N THR A 68 -2.80 -17.07 -10.46
CA THR A 68 -3.64 -15.89 -10.75
C THR A 68 -3.61 -14.91 -9.58
N VAL A 69 -3.78 -15.39 -8.37
CA VAL A 69 -3.76 -14.57 -7.14
C VAL A 69 -2.41 -13.86 -6.96
N MET A 70 -1.30 -14.58 -7.19
CA MET A 70 0.04 -13.98 -7.11
C MET A 70 0.26 -12.93 -8.20
N LEU A 71 -0.15 -13.20 -9.43
CA LEU A 71 -0.06 -12.22 -10.53
C LEU A 71 -0.90 -10.98 -10.21
N ASN A 72 -2.13 -11.15 -9.78
CA ASN A 72 -2.99 -10.04 -9.36
C ASN A 72 -2.37 -9.23 -8.23
N THR A 73 -1.74 -9.89 -7.25
CA THR A 73 -1.05 -9.20 -6.16
C THR A 73 0.09 -8.32 -6.68
N VAL A 74 0.89 -8.84 -7.61
CA VAL A 74 1.96 -8.06 -8.24
C VAL A 74 1.39 -6.90 -9.05
N VAL A 75 0.39 -7.14 -9.90
CA VAL A 75 -0.26 -6.10 -10.71
C VAL A 75 -0.89 -5.04 -9.82
N TRP A 76 -1.61 -5.44 -8.77
CA TRP A 76 -2.20 -4.55 -7.77
C TRP A 76 -1.14 -3.64 -7.13
N VAL A 77 -0.09 -4.23 -6.55
CA VAL A 77 0.95 -3.47 -5.85
C VAL A 77 1.70 -2.54 -6.82
N VAL A 78 2.14 -3.06 -7.97
CA VAL A 78 2.92 -2.27 -8.93
C VAL A 78 2.10 -1.13 -9.53
N SER A 79 0.85 -1.39 -9.94
CA SER A 79 -0.01 -0.36 -10.54
C SER A 79 -0.43 0.70 -9.51
N VAL A 80 -0.90 0.27 -8.33
CA VAL A 80 -1.39 1.22 -7.32
C VAL A 80 -0.24 2.03 -6.74
N VAL A 81 0.87 1.40 -6.34
CA VAL A 81 2.02 2.13 -5.79
C VAL A 81 2.69 3.00 -6.85
N GLY A 82 2.92 2.45 -8.04
CA GLY A 82 3.60 3.19 -9.13
C GLY A 82 2.82 4.44 -9.56
N LEU A 83 1.53 4.26 -9.87
CA LEU A 83 0.70 5.38 -10.33
C LEU A 83 0.37 6.36 -9.20
N SER A 84 0.11 5.90 -7.98
CA SER A 84 -0.11 6.83 -6.86
C SER A 84 1.14 7.61 -6.48
N THR A 85 2.34 7.02 -6.63
CA THR A 85 3.60 7.73 -6.40
C THR A 85 3.82 8.78 -7.48
N LEU A 86 3.61 8.45 -8.74
CA LEU A 86 3.72 9.40 -9.85
C LEU A 86 2.73 10.56 -9.71
N LEU A 87 1.43 10.23 -9.55
CA LEU A 87 0.37 11.24 -9.44
C LEU A 87 0.51 12.06 -8.15
N GLY A 88 0.84 11.40 -7.04
CA GLY A 88 1.08 12.05 -5.76
C GLY A 88 2.25 13.04 -5.80
N PHE A 89 3.33 12.69 -6.52
CA PHE A 89 4.46 13.60 -6.77
C PHE A 89 4.00 14.82 -7.58
N ILE A 90 3.24 14.64 -8.67
CA ILE A 90 2.73 15.74 -9.49
C ILE A 90 1.83 16.67 -8.66
N VAL A 91 0.91 16.10 -7.88
CA VAL A 91 0.03 16.87 -7.00
C VAL A 91 0.84 17.61 -5.92
N ALA A 92 1.86 16.98 -5.33
CA ALA A 92 2.75 17.62 -4.36
C ALA A 92 3.50 18.81 -4.96
N MET A 93 4.06 18.66 -6.16
CA MET A 93 4.71 19.73 -6.91
C MET A 93 3.76 20.91 -7.14
N THR A 94 2.52 20.65 -7.54
CA THR A 94 1.49 21.67 -7.74
C THR A 94 1.13 22.35 -6.42
N LEU A 95 0.91 21.58 -5.35
CA LEU A 95 0.59 22.10 -4.02
C LEU A 95 1.79 22.80 -3.34
N ASN A 96 3.00 22.61 -3.82
CA ASN A 96 4.18 23.34 -3.33
C ASN A 96 4.23 24.78 -3.86
N GLN A 97 3.61 25.08 -4.98
CA GLN A 97 3.58 26.41 -5.56
C GLN A 97 2.69 27.37 -4.74
N LYS A 98 2.94 28.67 -4.86
CA LYS A 98 2.15 29.73 -4.24
C LYS A 98 1.01 30.12 -5.20
N PHE A 99 -0.24 29.76 -4.89
CA PHE A 99 -1.42 30.14 -5.66
C PHE A 99 -2.62 30.40 -4.76
N HIS A 100 -3.60 31.19 -5.26
CA HIS A 100 -4.86 31.43 -4.57
C HIS A 100 -5.67 30.13 -4.43
N GLY A 101 -6.21 29.86 -3.23
CA GLY A 101 -6.97 28.63 -2.98
C GLY A 101 -6.13 27.41 -2.58
N ARG A 102 -4.80 27.53 -2.42
CA ARG A 102 -3.92 26.42 -2.03
C ARG A 102 -4.38 25.68 -0.75
N LYS A 103 -4.91 26.42 0.24
CA LYS A 103 -5.44 25.80 1.49
C LYS A 103 -6.63 24.90 1.19
N LEU A 104 -7.57 25.35 0.36
CA LEU A 104 -8.73 24.58 -0.07
C LEU A 104 -8.30 23.36 -0.89
N ALA A 105 -7.39 23.53 -1.85
CA ALA A 105 -6.86 22.42 -2.65
C ALA A 105 -6.23 21.33 -1.77
N ARG A 106 -5.46 21.69 -0.75
CA ARG A 106 -4.90 20.75 0.22
C ARG A 106 -6.00 19.99 0.98
N SER A 107 -7.05 20.66 1.44
CA SER A 107 -8.18 20.03 2.11
C SER A 107 -8.92 19.06 1.22
N VAL A 108 -9.14 19.40 -0.05
CA VAL A 108 -9.78 18.52 -1.04
C VAL A 108 -8.93 17.27 -1.30
N VAL A 109 -7.62 17.42 -1.43
CA VAL A 109 -6.71 16.28 -1.64
C VAL A 109 -6.69 15.33 -0.43
N VAL A 110 -6.84 15.82 0.80
CA VAL A 110 -6.88 14.97 2.00
C VAL A 110 -8.17 14.15 2.09
N PHE A 111 -9.28 14.65 1.54
CA PHE A 111 -10.61 14.08 1.73
C PHE A 111 -10.70 12.55 1.42
N PRO A 112 -10.16 12.03 0.30
CA PRO A 112 -10.18 10.60 0.04
C PRO A 112 -9.47 9.77 1.12
N TRP A 113 -8.39 10.25 1.67
CA TRP A 113 -7.62 9.53 2.70
C TRP A 113 -8.28 9.58 4.09
N ALA A 114 -9.04 10.64 4.36
CA ALA A 114 -9.74 10.82 5.64
C ALA A 114 -10.99 9.96 5.78
N THR A 115 -11.47 9.33 4.69
CA THR A 115 -12.69 8.51 4.70
C THR A 115 -12.38 7.01 4.79
N SER A 116 -13.33 6.23 5.32
CA SER A 116 -13.19 4.77 5.41
C SER A 116 -13.02 4.13 4.04
N LEU A 117 -12.07 3.20 3.91
CA LEU A 117 -11.84 2.42 2.67
C LEU A 117 -13.09 1.66 2.21
N VAL A 118 -13.87 1.10 3.15
CA VAL A 118 -15.11 0.39 2.83
C VAL A 118 -16.14 1.34 2.24
N ILE A 119 -16.28 2.54 2.79
CA ILE A 119 -17.19 3.57 2.26
C ILE A 119 -16.75 3.98 0.86
N GLN A 120 -15.47 4.25 0.65
CA GLN A 120 -14.92 4.58 -0.66
C GLN A 120 -15.19 3.49 -1.69
N ALA A 121 -14.84 2.25 -1.36
CA ALA A 121 -15.07 1.11 -2.23
C ALA A 121 -16.57 0.93 -2.56
N SER A 122 -17.45 1.13 -1.58
CA SER A 122 -18.90 1.04 -1.76
C SER A 122 -19.43 2.15 -2.67
N VAL A 123 -18.95 3.39 -2.51
CA VAL A 123 -19.32 4.54 -3.35
C VAL A 123 -18.87 4.29 -4.80
N TRP A 124 -17.63 3.89 -5.01
CA TRP A 124 -17.13 3.56 -6.35
C TRP A 124 -17.88 2.38 -6.97
N ASN A 125 -18.15 1.32 -6.19
CA ASN A 125 -18.96 0.19 -6.64
C ASN A 125 -20.35 0.62 -7.10
N TYR A 126 -20.98 1.60 -6.40
CA TYR A 126 -22.27 2.18 -6.81
C TYR A 126 -22.14 3.02 -8.08
N ILE A 127 -21.11 3.86 -8.17
CA ILE A 127 -20.88 4.76 -9.31
C ILE A 127 -20.77 3.99 -10.64
N ILE A 128 -20.12 2.81 -10.64
CA ILE A 128 -19.86 2.00 -11.84
C ILE A 128 -20.97 0.96 -12.15
N LYS A 129 -22.06 0.96 -11.42
CA LYS A 129 -23.19 0.04 -11.71
C LYS A 129 -23.75 0.28 -13.11
N TYR A 130 -24.08 -0.82 -13.80
CA TYR A 130 -24.62 -0.76 -15.17
C TYR A 130 -25.98 -0.08 -15.25
N GLU A 131 -26.93 -0.52 -14.41
CA GLU A 131 -28.34 -0.12 -14.53
C GLU A 131 -28.64 1.28 -13.97
N TYR A 132 -27.94 1.67 -12.90
CA TYR A 132 -28.26 2.89 -12.14
C TYR A 132 -27.02 3.66 -11.66
N GLY A 133 -25.84 3.28 -12.18
CA GLY A 133 -24.59 3.94 -11.79
C GLY A 133 -24.51 5.38 -12.27
N ASN A 134 -24.07 6.27 -11.39
CA ASN A 134 -23.95 7.68 -11.72
C ASN A 134 -23.02 7.96 -12.90
N LEU A 135 -22.00 7.12 -13.12
CA LEU A 135 -21.08 7.31 -14.24
C LEU A 135 -21.78 7.22 -15.59
N ASN A 136 -22.59 6.18 -15.81
CA ASN A 136 -23.39 6.05 -17.03
C ASN A 136 -24.38 7.23 -17.17
N ASN A 137 -25.08 7.60 -16.10
CA ASN A 137 -26.04 8.70 -16.14
C ASN A 137 -25.38 10.03 -16.53
N VAL A 138 -24.20 10.35 -15.97
CA VAL A 138 -23.47 11.57 -16.33
C VAL A 138 -23.00 11.52 -17.78
N LEU A 139 -22.43 10.42 -18.26
CA LEU A 139 -21.93 10.28 -19.62
C LEU A 139 -23.06 10.32 -20.68
N LEU A 140 -24.21 9.72 -20.39
CA LEU A 140 -25.41 9.78 -21.23
C LEU A 140 -25.96 11.21 -21.30
N ASN A 141 -26.10 11.90 -20.16
CA ASN A 141 -26.61 13.28 -20.11
C ASN A 141 -25.68 14.28 -20.80
N LEU A 142 -24.37 14.03 -20.81
CA LEU A 142 -23.38 14.85 -21.53
C LEU A 142 -23.32 14.49 -23.03
N GLY A 143 -24.03 13.46 -23.49
CA GLY A 143 -24.01 13.01 -24.89
C GLY A 143 -22.67 12.35 -25.29
N ILE A 144 -21.84 11.94 -24.32
CA ILE A 144 -20.53 11.31 -24.58
C ILE A 144 -20.72 9.85 -25.02
N ILE A 145 -21.73 9.17 -24.47
CA ILE A 145 -22.13 7.81 -24.85
C ILE A 145 -23.60 7.81 -25.26
N GLN A 146 -23.98 6.89 -26.16
CA GLN A 146 -25.36 6.71 -26.60
C GLN A 146 -26.10 5.66 -25.79
N ASP A 147 -25.40 4.62 -25.35
CA ASP A 147 -25.92 3.53 -24.54
C ASP A 147 -25.09 3.36 -23.27
N ALA A 148 -25.71 2.80 -22.22
CA ALA A 148 -25.01 2.51 -20.98
C ALA A 148 -23.89 1.48 -21.20
N ILE A 149 -22.72 1.72 -20.62
CA ILE A 149 -21.57 0.83 -20.68
C ILE A 149 -21.57 -0.08 -19.45
N ASN A 150 -21.40 -1.37 -19.69
CA ASN A 150 -21.18 -2.31 -18.59
C ASN A 150 -19.70 -2.25 -18.13
N TRP A 151 -19.41 -1.41 -17.15
CA TRP A 151 -18.08 -1.22 -16.55
C TRP A 151 -17.58 -2.44 -15.79
N ARG A 152 -18.38 -3.50 -15.69
CA ARG A 152 -18.08 -4.77 -15.00
C ARG A 152 -18.26 -5.98 -15.92
N ALA A 153 -18.14 -5.78 -17.21
CA ALA A 153 -18.39 -6.83 -18.22
C ALA A 153 -17.40 -8.00 -18.10
N THR A 154 -16.20 -7.75 -17.65
CA THR A 154 -15.14 -8.78 -17.48
C THR A 154 -14.39 -8.55 -16.17
N TYR A 155 -13.82 -9.66 -15.63
CA TYR A 155 -13.02 -9.57 -14.40
C TYR A 155 -11.77 -8.68 -14.53
N GLN A 156 -11.22 -8.53 -15.73
CA GLN A 156 -10.09 -7.64 -15.98
C GLN A 156 -10.49 -6.18 -15.79
N ILE A 157 -11.67 -5.80 -16.31
CA ILE A 157 -12.20 -4.44 -16.14
C ILE A 157 -12.54 -4.19 -14.68
N GLU A 158 -13.15 -5.16 -13.99
CA GLU A 158 -13.42 -5.06 -12.56
C GLU A 158 -12.14 -4.85 -11.74
N PHE A 159 -11.11 -5.65 -12.02
CA PHE A 159 -9.82 -5.53 -11.35
C PHE A 159 -9.11 -4.19 -11.67
N ALA A 160 -9.25 -3.68 -12.89
CA ALA A 160 -8.75 -2.35 -13.26
C ALA A 160 -9.46 -1.24 -12.47
N TRP A 161 -10.77 -1.36 -12.22
CA TRP A 161 -11.51 -0.44 -11.34
C TRP A 161 -11.02 -0.51 -9.90
N GLU A 162 -10.78 -1.71 -9.37
CA GLU A 162 -10.20 -1.89 -8.05
C GLU A 162 -8.85 -1.18 -7.94
N CYS A 163 -7.96 -1.37 -8.93
CA CYS A 163 -6.69 -0.65 -9.01
C CYS A 163 -6.89 0.87 -9.05
N GLY A 164 -7.84 1.36 -9.85
CA GLY A 164 -8.19 2.78 -9.93
C GLY A 164 -8.63 3.37 -8.60
N VAL A 165 -9.48 2.66 -7.87
CA VAL A 165 -9.91 3.05 -6.51
C VAL A 165 -8.71 3.04 -5.54
N GLY A 166 -7.86 2.01 -5.61
CA GLY A 166 -6.63 1.93 -4.81
C GLY A 166 -5.70 3.11 -5.05
N ILE A 167 -5.48 3.49 -6.32
CA ILE A 167 -4.68 4.66 -6.70
C ILE A 167 -5.29 5.92 -6.11
N PHE A 168 -6.58 6.14 -6.34
CA PHE A 168 -7.30 7.34 -5.86
C PHE A 168 -7.16 7.55 -4.35
N VAL A 169 -7.30 6.48 -3.57
CA VAL A 169 -7.23 6.53 -2.10
C VAL A 169 -5.82 6.77 -1.60
N THR A 170 -4.80 6.28 -2.31
CA THR A 170 -3.40 6.36 -1.85
C THR A 170 -2.66 7.61 -2.32
N ILE A 171 -3.12 8.31 -3.36
CA ILE A 171 -2.54 9.58 -3.83
C ILE A 171 -2.31 10.58 -2.69
N PRO A 172 -3.27 10.86 -1.79
CA PRO A 172 -3.08 11.88 -0.76
C PRO A 172 -1.90 11.57 0.17
N PHE A 173 -1.76 10.32 0.60
CA PHE A 173 -0.67 9.90 1.47
C PHE A 173 0.70 10.22 0.84
N VAL A 174 0.92 9.79 -0.40
CA VAL A 174 2.15 10.09 -1.15
C VAL A 174 2.32 11.59 -1.33
N THR A 175 1.25 12.30 -1.70
CA THR A 175 1.27 13.75 -1.89
C THR A 175 1.82 14.48 -0.67
N PHE A 176 1.32 14.15 0.53
CA PHE A 176 1.74 14.88 1.73
C PHE A 176 3.13 14.47 2.21
N CYS A 177 3.54 13.21 2.05
CA CYS A 177 4.92 12.80 2.32
C CYS A 177 5.92 13.53 1.41
N VAL A 178 5.64 13.57 0.11
CA VAL A 178 6.49 14.26 -0.87
C VAL A 178 6.45 15.78 -0.66
N LEU A 179 5.29 16.35 -0.39
CA LEU A 179 5.14 17.79 -0.12
C LEU A 179 5.95 18.23 1.10
N SER A 180 6.00 17.41 2.15
CA SER A 180 6.86 17.65 3.31
C SER A 180 8.34 17.71 2.90
N GLY A 181 8.80 16.76 2.08
CA GLY A 181 10.16 16.77 1.54
C GLY A 181 10.45 17.97 0.64
N LEU A 182 9.49 18.35 -0.22
CA LEU A 182 9.64 19.55 -1.06
C LEU A 182 9.76 20.84 -0.25
N GLN A 183 9.08 20.92 0.89
CA GLN A 183 9.11 22.09 1.77
C GLN A 183 10.37 22.18 2.64
N SER A 184 11.13 21.12 2.76
CA SER A 184 12.43 21.12 3.45
C SER A 184 13.60 21.57 2.57
N ILE A 185 13.39 21.70 1.25
CA ILE A 185 14.42 22.18 0.32
C ILE A 185 14.57 23.70 0.47
N ASP A 186 15.79 24.16 0.76
CA ASP A 186 16.07 25.58 0.85
C ASP A 186 15.88 26.27 -0.50
N ALA A 187 15.25 27.46 -0.47
CA ALA A 187 14.99 28.25 -1.69
C ALA A 187 16.28 28.71 -2.39
N SER A 188 17.37 28.85 -1.66
CA SER A 188 18.69 29.24 -2.22
C SER A 188 19.18 28.32 -3.33
N TYR A 189 18.88 27.00 -3.27
CA TYR A 189 19.23 26.09 -4.37
C TYR A 189 18.56 26.47 -5.69
N TYR A 190 17.29 26.87 -5.62
CA TYR A 190 16.53 27.27 -6.81
C TYR A 190 16.93 28.67 -7.31
N GLU A 191 17.28 29.56 -6.39
CA GLU A 191 17.76 30.91 -6.71
C GLU A 191 19.12 30.85 -7.43
N ALA A 192 20.09 30.12 -6.88
CA ALA A 192 21.37 29.89 -7.50
C ALA A 192 21.24 29.28 -8.90
N ALA A 193 20.44 28.20 -9.04
CA ALA A 193 20.20 27.59 -10.35
C ALA A 193 19.49 28.53 -11.34
N THR A 194 18.72 29.52 -10.83
CA THR A 194 18.09 30.52 -11.70
C THR A 194 19.14 31.52 -12.22
N VAL A 195 20.08 31.93 -11.39
CA VAL A 195 21.21 32.80 -11.79
C VAL A 195 22.07 32.10 -12.83
N ASP A 196 22.30 30.78 -12.67
CA ASP A 196 23.05 29.95 -13.64
C ASP A 196 22.26 29.65 -14.92
N GLY A 197 21.04 30.17 -15.09
CA GLY A 197 20.20 29.97 -16.27
C GLY A 197 19.58 28.57 -16.41
N ALA A 198 19.50 27.79 -15.33
CA ALA A 198 18.94 26.44 -15.36
C ALA A 198 17.44 26.48 -15.72
N SER A 199 17.05 25.66 -16.70
CA SER A 199 15.64 25.44 -17.09
C SER A 199 14.85 24.77 -15.98
N TRP A 200 13.50 24.83 -16.10
CA TRP A 200 12.62 24.13 -15.16
C TRP A 200 12.92 22.62 -15.08
N TRP A 201 13.20 22.00 -16.22
CA TRP A 201 13.52 20.56 -16.28
C TRP A 201 14.85 20.24 -15.58
N GLN A 202 15.85 21.06 -15.76
CA GLN A 202 17.15 20.92 -15.07
C GLN A 202 16.99 21.06 -13.54
N LYS A 203 16.18 22.04 -13.08
CA LYS A 203 15.88 22.20 -11.64
C LYS A 203 15.11 20.99 -11.10
N LEU A 204 14.17 20.43 -11.87
CA LEU A 204 13.42 19.25 -11.47
C LEU A 204 14.34 18.03 -11.31
N THR A 205 15.16 17.74 -12.32
CA THR A 205 15.98 16.52 -12.36
C THR A 205 17.22 16.59 -11.49
N ASN A 206 17.86 17.77 -11.37
CA ASN A 206 19.16 17.90 -10.70
C ASN A 206 19.03 18.44 -9.25
N ILE A 207 17.90 19.06 -8.88
CA ILE A 207 17.71 19.62 -7.55
C ILE A 207 16.52 18.93 -6.86
N THR A 208 15.33 19.06 -7.47
CA THR A 208 14.10 18.64 -6.79
C THR A 208 14.05 17.13 -6.54
N ILE A 209 14.19 16.30 -7.59
CA ILE A 209 14.11 14.84 -7.47
C ILE A 209 15.20 14.28 -6.55
N PRO A 210 16.50 14.66 -6.67
CA PRO A 210 17.53 14.18 -5.75
C PRO A 210 17.26 14.56 -4.28
N LEU A 211 16.90 15.81 -4.00
CA LEU A 211 16.71 16.29 -2.64
C LEU A 211 15.41 15.76 -1.98
N VAL A 212 14.35 15.46 -2.76
CA VAL A 212 13.11 14.88 -2.24
C VAL A 212 13.14 13.36 -2.17
N ARG A 213 14.19 12.74 -2.68
CA ARG A 213 14.33 11.29 -2.78
C ARG A 213 14.15 10.56 -1.44
N PRO A 214 14.69 11.01 -0.28
CA PRO A 214 14.44 10.36 1.00
C PRO A 214 12.94 10.27 1.32
N SER A 215 12.19 11.35 1.10
CA SER A 215 10.74 11.39 1.31
C SER A 215 9.98 10.48 0.32
N LEU A 216 10.42 10.41 -0.94
CA LEU A 216 9.88 9.46 -1.94
C LEU A 216 10.15 8.01 -1.51
N THR A 217 11.35 7.72 -1.04
CA THR A 217 11.72 6.38 -0.57
C THR A 217 10.82 5.93 0.58
N VAL A 218 10.73 6.73 1.62
CA VAL A 218 9.90 6.41 2.80
C VAL A 218 8.44 6.27 2.41
N SER A 219 7.89 7.21 1.64
CA SER A 219 6.50 7.14 1.21
C SER A 219 6.21 5.90 0.35
N THR A 220 7.13 5.52 -0.54
CA THR A 220 6.97 4.33 -1.40
C THR A 220 6.99 3.05 -0.59
N VAL A 221 7.94 2.89 0.36
CA VAL A 221 7.99 1.70 1.24
C VAL A 221 6.70 1.56 2.04
N LEU A 222 6.27 2.63 2.69
CA LEU A 222 5.04 2.61 3.49
C LEU A 222 3.81 2.34 2.61
N ASN A 223 3.77 2.89 1.41
CA ASN A 223 2.69 2.66 0.45
C ASN A 223 2.67 1.20 -0.04
N VAL A 224 3.82 0.59 -0.32
CA VAL A 224 3.91 -0.85 -0.65
C VAL A 224 3.31 -1.70 0.48
N ILE A 225 3.70 -1.43 1.73
CA ILE A 225 3.18 -2.17 2.89
C ILE A 225 1.66 -1.98 3.01
N TYR A 226 1.17 -0.76 2.86
CA TYR A 226 -0.25 -0.43 2.97
C TYR A 226 -1.07 -1.08 1.84
N VAL A 227 -0.63 -0.95 0.59
CA VAL A 227 -1.33 -1.47 -0.59
C VAL A 227 -1.31 -2.99 -0.62
N PHE A 228 -0.17 -3.63 -0.29
CA PHE A 228 -0.08 -5.09 -0.22
C PHE A 228 -1.10 -5.67 0.78
N ASN A 229 -1.28 -5.02 1.92
CA ASN A 229 -2.22 -5.46 2.96
C ASN A 229 -3.66 -4.97 2.74
N SER A 230 -3.95 -4.31 1.62
CA SER A 230 -5.28 -3.76 1.36
C SER A 230 -6.30 -4.86 1.10
N PHE A 231 -7.17 -5.09 2.07
CA PHE A 231 -8.30 -6.02 1.99
C PHE A 231 -9.62 -5.33 1.59
N PRO A 232 -9.96 -4.13 2.17
CA PRO A 232 -11.33 -3.61 2.07
C PRO A 232 -11.78 -3.28 0.66
N ILE A 233 -10.89 -2.80 -0.20
CA ILE A 233 -11.24 -2.35 -1.56
C ILE A 233 -11.71 -3.54 -2.39
N ILE A 234 -10.86 -4.55 -2.56
CA ILE A 234 -11.14 -5.73 -3.39
C ILE A 234 -12.33 -6.51 -2.81
N TYR A 235 -12.33 -6.73 -1.49
CA TYR A 235 -13.40 -7.47 -0.85
C TYR A 235 -14.77 -6.78 -0.96
N THR A 236 -14.83 -5.44 -0.90
CA THR A 236 -16.09 -4.71 -1.02
C THR A 236 -16.60 -4.63 -2.46
N ILE A 237 -15.71 -4.54 -3.45
CA ILE A 237 -16.09 -4.40 -4.86
C ILE A 237 -16.51 -5.74 -5.45
N THR A 238 -15.65 -6.76 -5.39
CA THR A 238 -15.85 -8.04 -6.09
C THR A 238 -15.92 -9.26 -5.17
N LYS A 239 -15.35 -9.20 -3.96
CA LYS A 239 -15.12 -10.36 -3.09
C LYS A 239 -14.28 -11.47 -3.79
N GLY A 240 -13.39 -11.07 -4.70
CA GLY A 240 -12.59 -11.99 -5.49
C GLY A 240 -13.31 -12.63 -6.69
N ALA A 241 -14.59 -12.30 -6.92
CA ALA A 241 -15.38 -12.90 -7.99
C ALA A 241 -14.91 -12.47 -9.41
N PRO A 242 -15.17 -13.31 -10.44
CA PRO A 242 -15.62 -14.69 -10.39
C PRO A 242 -14.45 -15.65 -10.07
N ALA A 243 -14.71 -16.68 -9.28
CA ALA A 243 -13.78 -17.81 -9.05
C ALA A 243 -12.34 -17.37 -8.66
N ASN A 244 -12.20 -16.42 -7.75
CA ASN A 244 -10.94 -15.85 -7.26
C ASN A 244 -10.11 -15.09 -8.33
N LYS A 245 -10.72 -14.70 -9.47
CA LYS A 245 -9.99 -14.05 -10.58
C LYS A 245 -9.61 -12.60 -10.30
N THR A 246 -10.22 -11.94 -9.30
CA THR A 246 -9.86 -10.60 -8.85
C THR A 246 -9.18 -10.60 -7.48
N ASP A 247 -9.00 -11.77 -6.85
CA ASP A 247 -8.33 -11.87 -5.57
C ASP A 247 -6.85 -11.47 -5.64
N THR A 248 -6.43 -10.75 -4.62
CA THR A 248 -5.02 -10.66 -4.23
C THR A 248 -4.71 -11.68 -3.12
N LEU A 249 -3.44 -11.79 -2.75
CA LEU A 249 -3.01 -12.72 -1.71
C LEU A 249 -3.80 -12.56 -0.40
N ILE A 250 -4.05 -11.32 0.01
CA ILE A 250 -4.72 -11.02 1.29
C ILE A 250 -6.22 -11.37 1.23
N THR A 251 -6.91 -11.05 0.14
CA THR A 251 -8.34 -11.42 0.00
C THR A 251 -8.51 -12.92 -0.16
N TYR A 252 -7.66 -13.57 -0.94
CA TYR A 252 -7.66 -15.03 -1.10
C TYR A 252 -7.38 -15.78 0.21
N LEU A 253 -6.38 -15.32 0.97
CA LEU A 253 -6.08 -15.84 2.30
C LEU A 253 -7.31 -15.77 3.22
N TYR A 254 -8.01 -14.64 3.20
CA TYR A 254 -9.24 -14.46 3.98
C TYR A 254 -10.34 -15.45 3.54
N MET A 255 -10.54 -15.61 2.23
CA MET A 255 -11.50 -16.58 1.69
C MET A 255 -11.16 -18.00 2.13
N LEU A 256 -9.89 -18.42 2.04
CA LEU A 256 -9.43 -19.72 2.52
C LEU A 256 -9.69 -19.94 4.01
N ALA A 257 -9.39 -18.93 4.85
CA ALA A 257 -9.50 -19.07 6.29
C ALA A 257 -10.96 -19.13 6.78
N PHE A 258 -11.82 -18.25 6.24
CA PHE A 258 -13.15 -18.00 6.80
C PHE A 258 -14.28 -18.63 6.00
N TYR A 259 -14.19 -18.71 4.66
CA TYR A 259 -15.22 -19.33 3.83
C TYR A 259 -14.92 -20.80 3.57
N ASP A 260 -13.74 -21.13 3.09
CA ASP A 260 -13.35 -22.51 2.78
C ASP A 260 -12.97 -23.32 4.02
N GLN A 261 -12.80 -22.68 5.18
CA GLN A 261 -12.36 -23.28 6.44
C GLN A 261 -11.00 -24.03 6.32
N LYS A 262 -10.16 -23.63 5.36
CA LYS A 262 -8.81 -24.17 5.14
C LYS A 262 -7.75 -23.36 5.89
N LYS A 263 -7.83 -23.37 7.23
CA LYS A 263 -7.03 -22.51 8.11
C LYS A 263 -5.51 -22.79 8.01
N GLY A 264 -5.11 -24.05 7.83
CA GLY A 264 -3.70 -24.41 7.66
C GLY A 264 -3.06 -23.77 6.41
N PRO A 265 -3.58 -24.00 5.19
CA PRO A 265 -3.11 -23.30 3.99
C PRO A 265 -3.19 -21.78 4.09
N ALA A 266 -4.22 -21.22 4.74
CA ALA A 266 -4.34 -19.77 4.94
C ALA A 266 -3.21 -19.21 5.82
N THR A 267 -2.85 -19.88 6.92
CA THR A 267 -1.71 -19.47 7.76
C THR A 267 -0.38 -19.62 7.03
N ALA A 268 -0.21 -20.64 6.19
CA ALA A 268 0.97 -20.78 5.36
C ALA A 268 1.10 -19.61 4.35
N LEU A 269 -0.01 -19.18 3.72
CA LEU A 269 -0.02 -18.00 2.84
C LEU A 269 0.27 -16.72 3.60
N SER A 270 -0.16 -16.58 4.86
CA SER A 270 0.21 -15.42 5.70
C SER A 270 1.71 -15.32 5.88
N VAL A 271 2.39 -16.46 6.14
CA VAL A 271 3.86 -16.51 6.26
C VAL A 271 4.52 -16.15 4.93
N VAL A 272 4.03 -16.69 3.81
CA VAL A 272 4.55 -16.37 2.48
C VAL A 272 4.40 -14.87 2.19
N GLY A 273 3.22 -14.30 2.43
CA GLY A 273 2.96 -12.87 2.25
C GLY A 273 3.87 -12.00 3.11
N PHE A 274 4.05 -12.36 4.38
CA PHE A 274 4.97 -11.69 5.29
C PHE A 274 6.43 -11.70 4.77
N LEU A 275 6.92 -12.85 4.32
CA LEU A 275 8.28 -12.97 3.81
C LEU A 275 8.47 -12.19 2.50
N ILE A 276 7.48 -12.22 1.58
CA ILE A 276 7.51 -11.42 0.35
C ILE A 276 7.58 -9.94 0.69
N LEU A 277 6.73 -9.47 1.61
CA LEU A 277 6.69 -8.06 2.00
C LEU A 277 8.00 -7.61 2.65
N CYS A 278 8.57 -8.42 3.55
CA CYS A 278 9.89 -8.16 4.14
C CYS A 278 11.00 -8.11 3.08
N ALA A 279 10.99 -9.02 2.11
CA ALA A 279 11.97 -9.06 1.04
C ALA A 279 11.87 -7.84 0.12
N VAL A 280 10.65 -7.48 -0.31
CA VAL A 280 10.41 -6.32 -1.20
C VAL A 280 10.76 -5.01 -0.49
N ALA A 281 10.27 -4.81 0.73
CA ALA A 281 10.56 -3.60 1.50
C ALA A 281 12.05 -3.48 1.83
N GLY A 282 12.68 -4.57 2.29
CA GLY A 282 14.09 -4.61 2.62
C GLY A 282 14.98 -4.36 1.41
N LEU A 283 14.70 -4.99 0.27
CA LEU A 283 15.43 -4.78 -0.97
C LEU A 283 15.33 -3.34 -1.47
N TYR A 284 14.11 -2.79 -1.47
CA TYR A 284 13.89 -1.41 -1.86
C TYR A 284 14.65 -0.43 -0.95
N MET A 285 14.60 -0.61 0.37
CA MET A 285 15.38 0.20 1.31
C MET A 285 16.88 0.10 1.06
N MET A 286 17.42 -1.11 0.88
CA MET A 286 18.87 -1.30 0.61
C MET A 286 19.31 -0.60 -0.66
N ILE A 287 18.51 -0.67 -1.74
CA ILE A 287 18.84 0.01 -3.02
C ILE A 287 18.77 1.53 -2.84
N SER A 288 17.82 2.03 -2.08
CA SER A 288 17.61 3.46 -1.88
C SER A 288 18.71 4.08 -1.03
N LEU A 289 19.08 3.44 0.09
CA LEU A 289 20.14 3.93 0.98
C LEU A 289 21.52 3.92 0.31
N ARG A 290 21.86 2.87 -0.46
CA ARG A 290 23.14 2.84 -1.20
C ARG A 290 23.33 3.99 -2.16
N LYS A 291 22.25 4.55 -2.68
CA LYS A 291 22.31 5.69 -3.59
C LYS A 291 22.37 7.04 -2.85
N GLU A 292 22.00 7.09 -1.57
CA GLU A 292 22.17 8.27 -0.71
C GLU A 292 23.64 8.45 -0.30
N ASP A 293 24.34 7.33 -0.03
CA ASP A 293 25.77 7.36 0.31
C ASP A 293 26.69 7.77 -0.87
N GLN A 294 26.17 7.80 -2.09
CA GLN A 294 26.92 8.13 -3.32
C GLN A 294 26.61 9.54 -3.87
N ALA A 295 25.68 10.27 -3.29
CA ALA A 295 25.24 11.61 -3.69
C ALA A 295 25.72 12.68 -2.70
#